data_f0de00365be40a532876e2aad3f37b36
#
_entry.id   f0de00365be40a532876e2aad3f37b36
#
_cell.length_a   1.000
_cell.length_b   1.000
_cell.length_c   1.000
_cell.angle_alpha   90.00
_cell.angle_beta   90.00
_cell.angle_gamma   90.00
#
_symmetry.space_group_name_H-M   'P 1'
#
loop_
_entity.id
_entity.type
_entity.pdbx_description
1 polymer ?
#
loop_
_entity_poly.entity_id
_entity_poly.type
_entity_poly.pdbx_seq_one_letter_code
_entity_poly.pdbx_strand_id
1 'polypeptide(L)'
;MDDTQLGLLLSALQSAHAEITWFRAHRDGLGDICLDDFDALIVPGGWPSARDDELHPYLPKLAALMREFGDAGKSVLGICLGAQVLARAYGADNLLGVAREFSWTPLTVTEDGRKDPLFAELQPGFVSFQWHVDTYTLPDSAALLAESRLVKNQCFRVGRAAYGMQFHFEASGDVVQRWTSSNKERVDRIAPGWLESQADADRALHADDADAAGARIARAFVQTIQRPDNLR
;
A
#
# COMPACT_ATOMS: atom_id res chain seq x y z
N MET A 1 -13.37 -2.63 -8.93
CA MET A 1 -12.91 -3.86 -8.27
C MET A 1 -13.66 -3.97 -6.96
N ASP A 2 -14.63 -4.84 -6.91
CA ASP A 2 -15.41 -5.05 -5.68
C ASP A 2 -14.70 -6.00 -4.70
N ASP A 3 -13.48 -6.47 -5.04
CA ASP A 3 -12.73 -7.48 -4.30
C ASP A 3 -11.40 -6.99 -3.72
N THR A 4 -11.26 -5.69 -3.46
CA THR A 4 -10.07 -5.20 -2.76
C THR A 4 -10.14 -5.68 -1.32
N GLN A 5 -9.57 -6.84 -1.09
CA GLN A 5 -9.49 -7.43 0.24
C GLN A 5 -8.33 -6.77 0.97
N LEU A 6 -8.63 -6.03 2.04
CA LEU A 6 -7.59 -5.47 2.91
C LEU A 6 -6.87 -6.55 3.76
N GLY A 7 -7.25 -7.81 3.64
CA GLY A 7 -6.57 -8.95 4.21
C GLY A 7 -6.12 -8.74 5.67
N LEU A 8 -4.80 -8.79 5.89
CA LEU A 8 -4.20 -8.61 7.23
C LEU A 8 -4.49 -7.23 7.83
N LEU A 9 -4.60 -6.19 7.02
CA LEU A 9 -4.95 -4.86 7.48
C LEU A 9 -6.38 -4.79 8.01
N LEU A 10 -7.34 -5.45 7.33
CA LEU A 10 -8.72 -5.53 7.81
C LEU A 10 -8.79 -6.20 9.19
N SER A 11 -8.04 -7.27 9.38
CA SER A 11 -7.97 -7.97 10.67
C SER A 11 -7.42 -7.08 11.78
N ALA A 12 -6.42 -6.26 11.50
CA ALA A 12 -5.87 -5.32 12.47
C ALA A 12 -6.85 -4.20 12.82
N LEU A 13 -7.56 -3.63 11.82
CA LEU A 13 -8.60 -2.62 12.02
C LEU A 13 -9.76 -3.16 12.86
N GLN A 14 -10.23 -4.37 12.55
CA GLN A 14 -11.30 -5.03 13.32
C GLN A 14 -10.88 -5.30 14.77
N SER A 15 -9.63 -5.74 14.98
CA SER A 15 -9.08 -5.97 16.33
C SER A 15 -8.99 -4.67 17.16
N ALA A 16 -8.85 -3.53 16.49
CA ALA A 16 -8.86 -2.21 17.11
C ALA A 16 -10.27 -1.61 17.24
N HIS A 17 -11.32 -2.36 16.87
CA HIS A 17 -12.71 -1.90 16.85
C HIS A 17 -12.92 -0.63 15.99
N ALA A 18 -12.20 -0.53 14.87
CA ALA A 18 -12.35 0.58 13.94
C ALA A 18 -13.67 0.48 13.18
N GLU A 19 -14.38 1.58 13.07
CA GLU A 19 -15.52 1.73 12.16
C GLU A 19 -14.99 2.02 10.75
N ILE A 20 -15.45 1.24 9.76
CA ILE A 20 -14.95 1.33 8.39
C ILE A 20 -16.07 1.77 7.46
N THR A 21 -15.87 2.93 6.82
CA THR A 21 -16.75 3.41 5.75
C THR A 21 -16.07 3.19 4.40
N TRP A 22 -16.78 2.55 3.48
CA TRP A 22 -16.26 2.23 2.15
C TRP A 22 -16.76 3.21 1.10
N PHE A 23 -15.81 3.81 0.36
CA PHE A 23 -16.07 4.65 -0.79
C PHE A 23 -15.58 3.96 -2.06
N ARG A 24 -16.49 3.69 -3.00
CA ARG A 24 -16.16 3.08 -4.30
C ARG A 24 -15.94 4.16 -5.35
N ALA A 25 -14.81 4.87 -5.24
CA ALA A 25 -14.50 6.04 -6.07
C ALA A 25 -14.63 5.79 -7.58
N HIS A 26 -14.28 4.60 -8.04
CA HIS A 26 -14.35 4.20 -9.45
C HIS A 26 -15.80 4.03 -9.98
N ARG A 27 -16.78 3.86 -9.11
CA ARG A 27 -18.18 3.63 -9.45
C ARG A 27 -19.08 4.80 -9.06
N ASP A 28 -18.92 5.27 -7.83
CA ASP A 28 -19.85 6.21 -7.21
C ASP A 28 -19.23 7.63 -7.07
N GLY A 29 -17.95 7.79 -7.47
CA GLY A 29 -17.16 8.97 -7.15
C GLY A 29 -16.78 9.02 -5.67
N LEU A 30 -16.12 10.11 -5.26
CA LEU A 30 -15.70 10.30 -3.86
C LEU A 30 -16.75 11.07 -3.03
N GLY A 31 -17.75 11.68 -3.69
CA GLY A 31 -18.70 12.54 -2.98
C GLY A 31 -18.00 13.70 -2.26
N ASP A 32 -18.62 14.19 -1.20
CA ASP A 32 -18.03 15.19 -0.31
C ASP A 32 -17.64 14.50 1.00
N ILE A 33 -16.38 14.07 1.07
CA ILE A 33 -15.81 13.46 2.27
C ILE A 33 -15.32 14.59 3.18
N CYS A 34 -15.94 14.71 4.35
CA CYS A 34 -15.51 15.66 5.35
C CYS A 34 -14.33 15.11 6.14
N LEU A 35 -13.24 15.87 6.21
CA LEU A 35 -12.04 15.48 6.94
C LEU A 35 -12.33 15.16 8.43
N ASP A 36 -13.23 15.91 9.06
CA ASP A 36 -13.50 15.78 10.49
C ASP A 36 -14.30 14.52 10.85
N ASP A 37 -14.92 13.88 9.87
CA ASP A 37 -15.70 12.65 10.09
C ASP A 37 -14.84 11.39 10.21
N PHE A 38 -13.53 11.49 9.89
CA PHE A 38 -12.65 10.32 9.82
C PHE A 38 -11.30 10.56 10.50
N ASP A 39 -10.77 9.55 11.19
CA ASP A 39 -9.45 9.57 11.85
C ASP A 39 -8.32 9.16 10.91
N ALA A 40 -8.63 8.42 9.86
CA ALA A 40 -7.66 7.93 8.88
C ALA A 40 -8.28 7.74 7.50
N LEU A 41 -7.42 7.73 6.48
CA LEU A 41 -7.76 7.42 5.09
C LEU A 41 -6.88 6.28 4.58
N ILE A 42 -7.51 5.22 4.04
CA ILE A 42 -6.81 4.09 3.44
C ILE A 42 -7.19 3.98 1.97
N VAL A 43 -6.20 3.99 1.09
CA VAL A 43 -6.36 3.85 -0.36
C VAL A 43 -5.62 2.60 -0.82
N PRO A 44 -6.34 1.51 -1.11
CA PRO A 44 -5.74 0.25 -1.51
C PRO A 44 -5.20 0.27 -2.95
N GLY A 45 -4.64 -0.86 -3.36
CA GLY A 45 -4.19 -1.11 -4.72
C GLY A 45 -5.32 -1.13 -5.75
N GLY A 46 -4.96 -1.01 -7.00
CA GLY A 46 -5.90 -1.00 -8.12
C GLY A 46 -5.21 -1.17 -9.46
N TRP A 47 -6.02 -1.39 -10.51
CA TRP A 47 -5.53 -1.60 -11.88
C TRP A 47 -5.23 -0.32 -12.66
N PRO A 48 -5.89 0.83 -12.41
CA PRO A 48 -5.56 2.07 -13.11
C PRO A 48 -4.10 2.48 -12.93
N SER A 49 -3.56 3.19 -13.91
CA SER A 49 -2.36 3.99 -13.67
C SER A 49 -2.71 5.21 -12.81
N ALA A 50 -1.81 5.60 -11.91
CA ALA A 50 -2.00 6.80 -11.10
C ALA A 50 -2.01 8.12 -11.92
N ARG A 51 -1.76 8.05 -13.24
CA ARG A 51 -1.78 9.18 -14.18
C ARG A 51 -2.97 9.16 -15.15
N ASP A 52 -3.85 8.19 -15.03
CA ASP A 52 -4.93 7.96 -15.98
C ASP A 52 -6.21 8.75 -15.60
N ASP A 53 -6.07 10.07 -15.54
CA ASP A 53 -7.13 10.98 -15.11
C ASP A 53 -8.30 11.02 -16.09
N GLU A 54 -8.05 10.78 -17.39
CA GLU A 54 -9.09 10.80 -18.43
C GLU A 54 -10.07 9.63 -18.26
N LEU A 55 -9.57 8.43 -17.99
CA LEU A 55 -10.40 7.24 -17.76
C LEU A 55 -10.86 7.13 -16.29
N HIS A 56 -10.12 7.75 -15.38
CA HIS A 56 -10.36 7.69 -13.95
C HIS A 56 -10.38 9.09 -13.31
N PRO A 57 -11.40 9.92 -13.62
CA PRO A 57 -11.46 11.34 -13.23
C PRO A 57 -11.55 11.56 -11.71
N TYR A 58 -11.72 10.51 -10.91
CA TYR A 58 -11.66 10.59 -9.46
C TYR A 58 -10.22 10.69 -8.91
N LEU A 59 -9.19 10.31 -9.70
CA LEU A 59 -7.80 10.25 -9.22
C LEU A 59 -7.25 11.60 -8.75
N PRO A 60 -7.45 12.73 -9.46
CA PRO A 60 -7.01 14.03 -8.97
C PRO A 60 -7.65 14.43 -7.63
N LYS A 61 -8.98 14.19 -7.49
CA LYS A 61 -9.70 14.46 -6.23
C LYS A 61 -9.22 13.54 -5.11
N LEU A 62 -8.91 12.27 -5.40
CA LEU A 62 -8.36 11.34 -4.44
C LEU A 62 -6.97 11.76 -3.97
N ALA A 63 -6.09 12.20 -4.87
CA ALA A 63 -4.78 12.73 -4.51
C ALA A 63 -4.89 13.96 -3.60
N ALA A 64 -5.78 14.90 -3.93
CA ALA A 64 -6.04 16.09 -3.10
C ALA A 64 -6.54 15.70 -1.70
N LEU A 65 -7.48 14.75 -1.60
CA LEU A 65 -8.01 14.25 -0.34
C LEU A 65 -6.92 13.58 0.51
N MET A 66 -6.07 12.73 -0.10
CA MET A 66 -4.95 12.09 0.62
C MET A 66 -3.98 13.12 1.18
N ARG A 67 -3.70 14.18 0.42
CA ARG A 67 -2.85 15.28 0.88
C ARG A 67 -3.50 16.04 2.03
N GLU A 68 -4.79 16.38 1.91
CA GLU A 68 -5.53 17.10 2.96
C GLU A 68 -5.50 16.34 4.29
N PHE A 69 -5.76 15.02 4.26
CA PHE A 69 -5.63 14.18 5.46
C PHE A 69 -4.22 14.16 6.04
N GLY A 70 -3.20 14.00 5.18
CA GLY A 70 -1.80 13.97 5.62
C GLY A 70 -1.33 15.31 6.19
N ASP A 71 -1.68 16.43 5.55
CA ASP A 71 -1.31 17.78 6.01
C ASP A 71 -2.04 18.14 7.31
N ALA A 72 -3.25 17.62 7.55
CA ALA A 72 -3.94 17.70 8.83
C ALA A 72 -3.35 16.80 9.94
N GLY A 73 -2.30 16.04 9.63
CA GLY A 73 -1.65 15.12 10.56
C GLY A 73 -2.46 13.85 10.84
N LYS A 74 -3.50 13.54 10.07
CA LYS A 74 -4.25 12.29 10.16
C LYS A 74 -3.46 11.14 9.51
N SER A 75 -3.79 9.91 9.87
CA SER A 75 -3.13 8.75 9.30
C SER A 75 -3.64 8.48 7.89
N VAL A 76 -2.72 8.40 6.93
CA VAL A 76 -3.01 8.04 5.54
C VAL A 76 -2.19 6.84 5.15
N LEU A 77 -2.82 5.87 4.49
CA LEU A 77 -2.14 4.71 3.91
C LEU A 77 -2.52 4.55 2.45
N GLY A 78 -1.52 4.63 1.59
CA GLY A 78 -1.63 4.23 0.19
C GLY A 78 -0.91 2.92 -0.06
N ILE A 79 -1.57 1.95 -0.72
CA ILE A 79 -0.98 0.65 -1.08
C ILE A 79 -0.96 0.52 -2.59
N CYS A 80 0.18 0.17 -3.19
CA CYS A 80 0.39 -0.01 -4.63
C CYS A 80 -0.09 1.24 -5.42
N LEU A 81 -1.23 1.19 -6.14
CA LEU A 81 -1.82 2.38 -6.75
C LEU A 81 -2.02 3.52 -5.74
N GLY A 82 -2.50 3.21 -4.54
CA GLY A 82 -2.68 4.22 -3.48
C GLY A 82 -1.38 4.90 -3.08
N ALA A 83 -0.25 4.17 -3.05
CA ALA A 83 1.07 4.76 -2.80
C ALA A 83 1.52 5.70 -3.93
N GLN A 84 1.26 5.32 -5.17
CA GLN A 84 1.55 6.13 -6.35
C GLN A 84 0.71 7.42 -6.37
N VAL A 85 -0.58 7.34 -6.00
CA VAL A 85 -1.47 8.51 -5.87
C VAL A 85 -1.02 9.40 -4.72
N LEU A 86 -0.60 8.84 -3.58
CA LEU A 86 -0.05 9.61 -2.45
C LEU A 86 1.26 10.31 -2.83
N ALA A 87 2.17 9.62 -3.52
CA ALA A 87 3.41 10.23 -4.01
C ALA A 87 3.11 11.42 -4.92
N ARG A 88 2.18 11.27 -5.87
CA ARG A 88 1.68 12.34 -6.75
C ARG A 88 1.07 13.50 -5.94
N ALA A 89 0.30 13.21 -4.89
CA ALA A 89 -0.31 14.21 -4.02
C ALA A 89 0.73 15.15 -3.38
N TYR A 90 1.93 14.62 -3.13
CA TYR A 90 3.07 15.37 -2.59
C TYR A 90 4.10 15.81 -3.65
N GLY A 91 3.68 15.86 -4.93
CA GLY A 91 4.44 16.45 -6.01
C GLY A 91 5.47 15.53 -6.68
N ALA A 92 5.47 14.26 -6.37
CA ALA A 92 6.34 13.28 -7.02
C ALA A 92 5.78 12.83 -8.38
N ASP A 93 6.66 12.37 -9.26
CA ASP A 93 6.31 11.81 -10.56
C ASP A 93 5.95 10.34 -10.45
N ASN A 94 4.90 9.92 -11.16
CA ASN A 94 4.63 8.50 -11.38
C ASN A 94 5.34 8.02 -12.66
N LEU A 95 6.14 6.96 -12.51
CA LEU A 95 6.96 6.36 -13.54
C LEU A 95 6.30 5.08 -14.05
N LEU A 96 5.83 5.10 -15.30
CA LEU A 96 5.01 4.03 -15.87
C LEU A 96 5.85 2.96 -16.58
N GLY A 97 5.58 1.68 -16.33
CA GLY A 97 6.16 0.54 -17.04
C GLY A 97 7.66 0.28 -16.78
N VAL A 98 8.27 0.94 -15.80
CA VAL A 98 9.73 0.91 -15.57
C VAL A 98 10.16 0.08 -14.36
N ALA A 99 9.22 -0.46 -13.61
CA ALA A 99 9.47 -1.05 -12.29
C ALA A 99 8.74 -2.38 -12.12
N ARG A 100 9.06 -3.35 -12.97
CA ARG A 100 8.38 -4.65 -12.94
C ARG A 100 8.88 -5.50 -11.77
N GLU A 101 8.03 -5.69 -10.76
CA GLU A 101 8.19 -6.65 -9.68
C GLU A 101 6.93 -7.49 -9.50
N PHE A 102 7.14 -8.78 -9.31
CA PHE A 102 6.08 -9.77 -9.09
C PHE A 102 6.60 -10.88 -8.18
N SER A 103 5.72 -11.51 -7.38
CA SER A 103 6.01 -12.54 -6.38
C SER A 103 6.56 -11.97 -5.06
N TRP A 104 6.88 -12.86 -4.11
CA TRP A 104 7.45 -12.50 -2.83
C TRP A 104 8.88 -12.02 -2.98
N THR A 105 9.13 -10.80 -2.56
CA THR A 105 10.42 -10.11 -2.76
C THR A 105 10.98 -9.66 -1.42
N PRO A 106 12.27 -9.91 -1.16
CA PRO A 106 12.95 -9.34 -0.01
C PRO A 106 13.03 -7.81 -0.10
N LEU A 107 12.71 -7.17 1.00
CA LEU A 107 12.78 -5.73 1.22
C LEU A 107 13.78 -5.41 2.31
N THR A 108 14.56 -4.36 2.12
CA THR A 108 15.51 -3.85 3.10
C THR A 108 14.95 -2.61 3.78
N VAL A 109 14.98 -2.58 5.09
CA VAL A 109 14.61 -1.40 5.88
C VAL A 109 15.75 -0.40 5.87
N THR A 110 15.47 0.84 5.45
CA THR A 110 16.47 1.93 5.38
C THR A 110 16.86 2.44 6.77
N GLU A 111 17.82 3.36 6.85
CA GLU A 111 18.18 4.00 8.12
C GLU A 111 17.01 4.77 8.74
N ASP A 112 16.22 5.49 7.92
CA ASP A 112 15.01 6.18 8.38
C ASP A 112 13.90 5.20 8.75
N GLY A 113 13.77 4.10 7.98
CA GLY A 113 12.83 3.03 8.29
C GLY A 113 13.09 2.37 9.64
N ARG A 114 14.36 2.23 10.05
CA ARG A 114 14.72 1.67 11.38
C ARG A 114 14.26 2.53 12.54
N LYS A 115 14.05 3.82 12.30
CA LYS A 115 13.57 4.78 13.31
C LYS A 115 12.05 4.94 13.27
N ASP A 116 11.40 4.39 12.23
CA ASP A 116 9.97 4.52 12.01
C ASP A 116 9.20 3.42 12.75
N PRO A 117 8.10 3.75 13.45
CA PRO A 117 7.33 2.77 14.23
C PRO A 117 6.77 1.62 13.39
N LEU A 118 6.54 1.80 12.08
CA LEU A 118 6.02 0.73 11.24
C LEU A 118 7.02 -0.40 11.01
N PHE A 119 8.32 -0.10 11.04
CA PHE A 119 9.38 -1.05 10.67
C PHE A 119 10.35 -1.37 11.80
N ALA A 120 10.15 -0.82 12.99
CA ALA A 120 11.06 -1.00 14.14
C ALA A 120 11.30 -2.49 14.47
N GLU A 121 10.28 -3.35 14.29
CA GLU A 121 10.36 -4.79 14.58
C GLU A 121 10.72 -5.65 13.35
N LEU A 122 10.98 -5.04 12.18
CA LEU A 122 11.20 -5.74 10.90
C LEU A 122 12.64 -5.62 10.38
N GLN A 123 13.57 -5.31 11.26
CA GLN A 123 14.97 -5.13 10.88
C GLN A 123 15.73 -6.48 10.78
N PRO A 124 16.68 -6.59 9.83
CA PRO A 124 17.14 -5.57 8.87
C PRO A 124 16.26 -5.47 7.63
N GLY A 125 15.24 -6.33 7.49
CA GLY A 125 14.34 -6.38 6.36
C GLY A 125 13.27 -7.46 6.53
N PHE A 126 12.43 -7.61 5.54
CA PHE A 126 11.31 -8.55 5.52
C PHE A 126 10.97 -8.97 4.09
N VAL A 127 10.10 -9.95 3.92
CA VAL A 127 9.56 -10.34 2.61
C VAL A 127 8.14 -9.83 2.48
N SER A 128 7.77 -9.36 1.28
CA SER A 128 6.38 -9.00 0.97
C SER A 128 6.04 -9.31 -0.49
N PHE A 129 4.75 -9.42 -0.79
CA PHE A 129 4.30 -9.70 -2.15
C PHE A 129 4.30 -8.44 -3.00
N GLN A 130 4.82 -8.57 -4.23
CA GLN A 130 4.89 -7.53 -5.24
C GLN A 130 3.98 -7.86 -6.41
N TRP A 131 3.26 -6.87 -6.89
CA TRP A 131 2.50 -6.96 -8.15
C TRP A 131 2.35 -5.58 -8.77
N HIS A 132 3.40 -5.09 -9.39
CA HIS A 132 3.38 -3.79 -10.04
C HIS A 132 4.36 -3.71 -11.22
N VAL A 133 4.11 -2.77 -12.13
CA VAL A 133 4.99 -2.40 -13.25
C VAL A 133 5.34 -0.92 -13.23
N ASP A 134 4.59 -0.15 -12.46
CA ASP A 134 4.77 1.28 -12.26
C ASP A 134 5.39 1.55 -10.88
N THR A 135 6.03 2.70 -10.74
CA THR A 135 6.57 3.20 -9.48
C THR A 135 6.46 4.72 -9.43
N TYR A 136 7.15 5.35 -8.51
CA TYR A 136 7.15 6.81 -8.32
C TYR A 136 8.53 7.32 -7.92
N THR A 137 8.80 8.60 -8.16
CA THR A 137 9.92 9.28 -7.51
C THR A 137 9.57 9.56 -6.05
N LEU A 138 10.58 9.65 -5.19
CA LEU A 138 10.33 9.99 -3.79
C LEU A 138 9.91 11.46 -3.68
N PRO A 139 8.79 11.80 -3.01
CA PRO A 139 8.47 13.20 -2.70
C PRO A 139 9.60 13.88 -1.91
N ASP A 140 9.91 15.14 -2.18
CA ASP A 140 11.01 15.87 -1.53
C ASP A 140 10.88 15.92 0.01
N SER A 141 9.64 15.93 0.51
CA SER A 141 9.34 15.95 1.95
C SER A 141 9.27 14.57 2.60
N ALA A 142 9.53 13.50 1.84
CA ALA A 142 9.35 12.13 2.33
C ALA A 142 10.64 11.52 2.88
N ALA A 143 10.49 10.73 3.94
CA ALA A 143 11.50 9.78 4.39
C ALA A 143 11.30 8.45 3.65
N LEU A 144 12.35 7.90 3.04
CA LEU A 144 12.36 6.57 2.44
C LEU A 144 12.53 5.52 3.54
N LEU A 145 11.60 4.58 3.66
CA LEU A 145 11.56 3.63 4.78
C LEU A 145 11.98 2.21 4.39
N ALA A 146 11.68 1.79 3.15
CA ALA A 146 12.06 0.48 2.64
C ALA A 146 12.39 0.54 1.15
N GLU A 147 13.27 -0.37 0.73
CA GLU A 147 13.71 -0.52 -0.65
C GLU A 147 13.82 -1.99 -1.06
N SER A 148 13.66 -2.31 -2.34
CA SER A 148 14.02 -3.59 -2.93
C SER A 148 15.27 -3.47 -3.79
N ARG A 149 15.81 -4.61 -4.21
CA ARG A 149 16.97 -4.63 -5.11
C ARG A 149 16.68 -3.99 -6.47
N LEU A 150 15.44 -4.11 -6.97
CA LEU A 150 15.05 -3.61 -8.29
C LEU A 150 14.41 -2.23 -8.23
N VAL A 151 13.63 -1.94 -7.20
CA VAL A 151 12.87 -0.70 -7.07
C VAL A 151 13.18 -0.03 -5.74
N LYS A 152 13.86 1.10 -5.81
CA LYS A 152 14.33 1.80 -4.61
C LYS A 152 13.20 2.33 -3.73
N ASN A 153 12.14 2.85 -4.33
CA ASN A 153 11.07 3.52 -3.59
C ASN A 153 9.94 2.54 -3.26
N GLN A 154 10.13 1.72 -2.25
CA GLN A 154 9.16 0.70 -1.84
C GLN A 154 8.22 1.17 -0.74
N CYS A 155 8.72 1.97 0.19
CA CYS A 155 7.89 2.59 1.21
C CYS A 155 8.44 3.95 1.59
N PHE A 156 7.54 4.92 1.76
CA PHE A 156 7.87 6.25 2.23
C PHE A 156 6.85 6.76 3.25
N ARG A 157 7.26 7.78 4.02
CA ARG A 157 6.38 8.54 4.90
C ARG A 157 6.56 10.03 4.66
N VAL A 158 5.43 10.74 4.58
CA VAL A 158 5.37 12.21 4.63
C VAL A 158 4.74 12.65 5.95
N GLY A 159 5.27 13.69 6.54
CA GLY A 159 4.76 14.26 7.78
C GLY A 159 4.68 13.25 8.92
N ARG A 160 3.59 13.30 9.70
CA ARG A 160 3.40 12.46 10.88
C ARG A 160 3.14 10.99 10.52
N ALA A 161 2.16 10.73 9.64
CA ALA A 161 1.66 9.39 9.41
C ALA A 161 1.00 9.20 8.02
N ALA A 162 1.50 9.86 6.96
CA ALA A 162 1.07 9.59 5.59
C ALA A 162 2.07 8.62 4.94
N TYR A 163 1.68 7.35 4.84
CA TYR A 163 2.51 6.24 4.36
C TYR A 163 2.10 5.79 2.97
N GLY A 164 3.07 5.66 2.07
CA GLY A 164 2.91 5.00 0.76
C GLY A 164 3.73 3.72 0.70
N MET A 165 3.09 2.59 0.40
CA MET A 165 3.71 1.27 0.27
C MET A 165 3.43 0.70 -1.11
N GLN A 166 4.49 0.44 -1.90
CA GLN A 166 4.36 -0.13 -3.24
C GLN A 166 3.99 -1.61 -3.20
N PHE A 167 4.48 -2.33 -2.21
CA PHE A 167 4.23 -3.74 -1.98
C PHE A 167 2.90 -4.01 -1.26
N HIS A 168 2.45 -5.27 -1.31
CA HIS A 168 1.18 -5.73 -0.76
C HIS A 168 1.37 -6.46 0.57
N PHE A 169 1.65 -5.71 1.64
CA PHE A 169 1.77 -6.29 2.99
C PHE A 169 0.43 -6.81 3.53
N GLU A 170 -0.68 -6.30 3.01
CA GLU A 170 -2.04 -6.69 3.40
C GLU A 170 -2.46 -8.05 2.85
N ALA A 171 -1.79 -8.50 1.77
CA ALA A 171 -2.14 -9.73 1.07
C ALA A 171 -1.47 -10.94 1.74
N SER A 172 -2.24 -11.72 2.51
CA SER A 172 -1.77 -13.02 2.99
C SER A 172 -1.55 -14.01 1.85
N GLY A 173 -0.80 -15.09 2.11
CA GLY A 173 -0.56 -16.14 1.14
C GLY A 173 -1.84 -16.70 0.49
N ASP A 174 -2.94 -16.77 1.25
CA ASP A 174 -4.26 -17.15 0.71
C ASP A 174 -4.89 -16.07 -0.17
N VAL A 175 -4.71 -14.80 0.17
CA VAL A 175 -5.15 -13.67 -0.68
C VAL A 175 -4.38 -13.69 -1.99
N VAL A 176 -3.06 -13.83 -1.94
CA VAL A 176 -2.19 -13.95 -3.13
C VAL A 176 -2.65 -15.10 -4.02
N GLN A 177 -2.92 -16.28 -3.46
CA GLN A 177 -3.38 -17.43 -4.23
C GLN A 177 -4.71 -17.14 -4.94
N ARG A 178 -5.67 -16.52 -4.26
CA ARG A 178 -6.94 -16.12 -4.90
C ARG A 178 -6.74 -15.10 -6.01
N TRP A 179 -5.94 -14.07 -5.77
CA TRP A 179 -5.66 -13.04 -6.76
C TRP A 179 -5.01 -13.61 -8.03
N THR A 180 -3.97 -14.42 -7.87
CA THR A 180 -3.22 -15.01 -8.99
C THR A 180 -4.08 -16.01 -9.77
N SER A 181 -4.87 -16.83 -9.08
CA SER A 181 -5.79 -17.79 -9.70
C SER A 181 -6.91 -17.12 -10.48
N SER A 182 -7.43 -15.99 -9.99
CA SER A 182 -8.51 -15.23 -10.65
C SER A 182 -8.01 -14.33 -11.79
N ASN A 183 -6.71 -14.08 -11.88
CA ASN A 183 -6.11 -13.15 -12.85
C ASN A 183 -4.96 -13.77 -13.65
N LYS A 184 -5.08 -15.04 -14.03
CA LYS A 184 -4.02 -15.83 -14.71
C LYS A 184 -3.38 -15.12 -15.90
N GLU A 185 -4.19 -14.54 -16.79
CA GLU A 185 -3.69 -13.83 -17.98
C GLU A 185 -2.82 -12.60 -17.61
N ARG A 186 -3.13 -11.93 -16.49
CA ARG A 186 -2.33 -10.80 -16.01
C ARG A 186 -1.05 -11.27 -15.35
N VAL A 187 -1.11 -12.38 -14.60
CA VAL A 187 0.09 -13.01 -14.03
C VAL A 187 1.01 -13.42 -15.15
N ASP A 188 0.52 -14.14 -16.17
CA ASP A 188 1.35 -14.59 -17.30
C ASP A 188 1.96 -13.42 -18.08
N ARG A 189 1.29 -12.29 -18.16
CA ARG A 189 1.81 -11.07 -18.81
C ARG A 189 2.97 -10.45 -18.04
N ILE A 190 2.94 -10.47 -16.71
CA ILE A 190 3.99 -9.87 -15.86
C ILE A 190 5.11 -10.86 -15.53
N ALA A 191 4.76 -12.13 -15.31
CA ALA A 191 5.66 -13.22 -14.94
C ALA A 191 5.31 -14.51 -15.72
N PRO A 192 5.68 -14.60 -17.00
CA PRO A 192 5.34 -15.76 -17.84
C PRO A 192 5.79 -17.07 -17.22
N GLY A 193 4.88 -18.05 -17.11
CA GLY A 193 5.15 -19.40 -16.60
C GLY A 193 5.32 -19.49 -15.08
N TRP A 194 5.15 -18.39 -14.33
CA TRP A 194 5.31 -18.42 -12.86
C TRP A 194 4.27 -19.31 -12.18
N LEU A 195 3.02 -19.28 -12.64
CA LEU A 195 1.93 -20.07 -12.04
C LEU A 195 2.19 -21.58 -12.14
N GLU A 196 2.82 -22.03 -13.22
CA GLU A 196 3.07 -23.44 -13.48
C GLU A 196 4.37 -23.95 -12.86
N SER A 197 5.35 -23.08 -12.62
CA SER A 197 6.71 -23.52 -12.29
C SER A 197 7.23 -23.03 -10.93
N GLN A 198 6.72 -21.94 -10.41
CA GLN A 198 7.31 -21.28 -9.22
C GLN A 198 6.29 -20.97 -8.12
N ALA A 199 5.01 -20.79 -8.43
CA ALA A 199 4.01 -20.26 -7.49
C ALA A 199 3.92 -21.03 -6.18
N ASP A 200 3.87 -22.37 -6.23
CA ASP A 200 3.77 -23.20 -5.02
C ASP A 200 5.08 -23.17 -4.21
N ALA A 201 6.23 -23.18 -4.88
CA ALA A 201 7.54 -23.11 -4.22
C ALA A 201 7.77 -21.76 -3.55
N ASP A 202 7.48 -20.67 -4.24
CA ASP A 202 7.58 -19.31 -3.69
C ASP A 202 6.65 -19.12 -2.50
N ARG A 203 5.42 -19.62 -2.62
CA ARG A 203 4.45 -19.58 -1.52
C ARG A 203 4.95 -20.36 -0.31
N ALA A 204 5.38 -21.60 -0.51
CA ALA A 204 5.88 -22.44 0.58
C ALA A 204 7.12 -21.86 1.28
N LEU A 205 7.94 -21.13 0.54
CA LEU A 205 9.16 -20.53 1.07
C LEU A 205 8.92 -19.21 1.81
N HIS A 206 7.95 -18.40 1.38
CA HIS A 206 7.90 -16.99 1.76
C HIS A 206 6.58 -16.54 2.40
N ALA A 207 5.46 -17.26 2.20
CA ALA A 207 4.16 -16.73 2.59
C ALA A 207 4.03 -16.50 4.10
N ASP A 208 4.49 -17.44 4.92
CA ASP A 208 4.36 -17.34 6.38
C ASP A 208 5.17 -16.16 6.94
N ASP A 209 6.39 -15.93 6.43
CA ASP A 209 7.22 -14.81 6.85
C ASP A 209 6.63 -13.47 6.38
N ALA A 210 6.09 -13.43 5.15
CA ALA A 210 5.42 -12.25 4.62
C ALA A 210 4.15 -11.93 5.39
N ASP A 211 3.34 -12.93 5.74
CA ASP A 211 2.12 -12.77 6.54
C ASP A 211 2.46 -12.25 7.95
N ALA A 212 3.51 -12.78 8.57
CA ALA A 212 3.97 -12.31 9.89
C ALA A 212 4.44 -10.85 9.84
N ALA A 213 5.22 -10.47 8.81
CA ALA A 213 5.66 -9.09 8.60
C ALA A 213 4.47 -8.17 8.30
N GLY A 214 3.57 -8.59 7.41
CA GLY A 214 2.36 -7.84 7.05
C GLY A 214 1.46 -7.57 8.24
N ALA A 215 1.26 -8.57 9.10
CA ALA A 215 0.47 -8.40 10.33
C ALA A 215 1.11 -7.40 11.31
N ARG A 216 2.46 -7.33 11.38
CA ARG A 216 3.17 -6.32 12.21
C ARG A 216 2.98 -4.92 11.64
N ILE A 217 3.19 -4.75 10.32
CA ILE A 217 2.97 -3.46 9.63
C ILE A 217 1.52 -3.00 9.83
N ALA A 218 0.55 -3.88 9.64
CA ALA A 218 -0.87 -3.55 9.80
C ALA A 218 -1.18 -3.04 11.23
N ARG A 219 -0.72 -3.75 12.25
CA ARG A 219 -0.90 -3.32 13.65
C ARG A 219 -0.21 -2.00 13.95
N ALA A 220 1.03 -1.83 13.48
CA ALA A 220 1.79 -0.61 13.70
C ALA A 220 1.12 0.59 13.00
N PHE A 221 0.59 0.42 11.77
CA PHE A 221 -0.18 1.47 11.10
C PHE A 221 -1.43 1.84 11.90
N VAL A 222 -2.22 0.86 12.36
CA VAL A 222 -3.42 1.11 13.17
C VAL A 222 -3.09 1.90 14.43
N GLN A 223 -1.93 1.67 15.06
CA GLN A 223 -1.47 2.45 16.22
C GLN A 223 -1.15 3.91 15.90
N THR A 224 -0.89 4.25 14.63
CA THR A 224 -0.71 5.66 14.23
C THR A 224 -2.03 6.45 14.19
N ILE A 225 -3.17 5.76 14.14
CA ILE A 225 -4.49 6.40 14.08
C ILE A 225 -4.80 7.03 15.44
N GLN A 226 -4.80 8.36 15.50
CA GLN A 226 -5.12 9.10 16.71
C GLN A 226 -6.62 9.24 16.85
N ARG A 227 -7.14 8.87 18.02
CA ARG A 227 -8.54 9.14 18.37
C ARG A 227 -8.65 10.55 18.97
N PRO A 228 -9.79 11.24 18.81
CA PRO A 228 -9.99 12.59 19.35
C PRO A 228 -9.71 12.71 20.86
N ASP A 229 -9.93 11.65 21.62
CA ASP A 229 -9.72 11.62 23.07
C ASP A 229 -8.24 11.64 23.51
N ASN A 230 -7.30 11.41 22.58
CA ASN A 230 -5.86 11.45 22.85
C ASN A 230 -5.22 12.82 22.57
N LEU A 231 -6.02 13.82 22.20
CA LEU A 231 -5.60 15.20 21.92
C LEU A 231 -5.89 16.17 23.08
N ARG A 232 -6.20 15.65 24.29
CA ARG A 232 -6.40 16.47 25.51
C ARG A 232 -5.23 16.39 26.46
#